data_293c8669cb641eab5000f781792ffbf9
#
_entry.id   293c8669cb641eab5000f781792ffbf9
#
_cell.length_a   1.000
_cell.length_b   1.000
_cell.length_c   1.000
_cell.angle_alpha   90.00
_cell.angle_beta   90.00
_cell.angle_gamma   90.00
#
_symmetry.space_group_name_H-M   'P 1'
#
loop_
_entity.id
_entity.type
_entity.pdbx_description
1 polymer ?
#
loop_
_entity_poly.entity_id
_entity_poly.type
_entity_poly.pdbx_seq_one_letter_code
_entity_poly.pdbx_strand_id
1 'polypeptide(L)'
;MYQFKSRVRFSEVDSQLHMTLPSIINYFQDCSTFHSDSIGYGIEVMMEQGYAWILSSWQIIINRYPKFGEEITVSTWAHGWKAFFGYRNFKLEDTEGNLLAYANTNWIYMNIRTGHPERIPKEICDLYKCEPALPMEESSRKITPPAKGTGITPIQVHRYDIDSNNHVNNERYVPMAMEC
;
A
#
# COMPACT_ATOMS: atom_id res chain seq x y z
N MET A 1 -4.18 -8.90 -12.99
CA MET A 1 -3.51 -7.60 -12.69
C MET A 1 -4.48 -6.46 -12.98
N TYR A 2 -4.53 -5.46 -12.11
CA TYR A 2 -5.22 -4.19 -12.31
C TYR A 2 -4.19 -3.09 -12.54
N GLN A 3 -4.50 -2.10 -13.38
CA GLN A 3 -3.61 -0.97 -13.64
C GLN A 3 -4.40 0.29 -13.99
N PHE A 4 -3.82 1.44 -13.68
CA PHE A 4 -4.31 2.73 -14.15
C PHE A 4 -3.13 3.64 -14.50
N LYS A 5 -3.41 4.64 -15.36
CA LYS A 5 -2.43 5.66 -15.75
C LYS A 5 -2.71 6.96 -15.01
N SER A 6 -1.65 7.67 -14.69
CA SER A 6 -1.72 8.98 -14.07
C SER A 6 -0.56 9.86 -14.56
N ARG A 7 -0.55 11.10 -14.09
CA ARG A 7 0.52 12.06 -14.29
C ARG A 7 0.93 12.61 -12.93
N VAL A 8 2.23 12.67 -12.65
CA VAL A 8 2.76 13.20 -11.39
C VAL A 8 2.32 14.67 -11.20
N ARG A 9 1.57 14.94 -10.12
CA ARG A 9 0.99 16.24 -9.82
C ARG A 9 1.94 17.10 -8.99
N PHE A 10 1.71 18.41 -9.00
CA PHE A 10 2.50 19.36 -8.20
C PHE A 10 2.40 19.11 -6.69
N SER A 11 1.25 18.64 -6.20
CA SER A 11 1.04 18.30 -4.79
C SER A 11 1.75 17.00 -4.33
N GLU A 12 2.37 16.26 -5.24
CA GLU A 12 2.97 14.94 -5.00
C GLU A 12 4.49 14.97 -5.00
N VAL A 13 5.09 16.15 -5.23
CA VAL A 13 6.53 16.31 -5.39
C VAL A 13 7.16 17.14 -4.26
N ASP A 14 8.45 16.92 -4.06
CA ASP A 14 9.29 17.68 -3.17
C ASP A 14 9.79 19.00 -3.80
N SER A 15 10.65 19.73 -3.10
CA SER A 15 11.25 20.98 -3.57
C SER A 15 12.15 20.84 -4.79
N GLN A 16 12.57 19.61 -5.14
CA GLN A 16 13.36 19.29 -6.32
C GLN A 16 12.49 18.77 -7.48
N LEU A 17 11.17 18.86 -7.34
CA LEU A 17 10.18 18.35 -8.30
C LEU A 17 10.22 16.84 -8.51
N HIS A 18 10.71 16.07 -7.54
CA HIS A 18 10.63 14.62 -7.54
C HIS A 18 9.44 14.14 -6.70
N MET A 19 8.76 13.12 -7.21
CA MET A 19 7.66 12.48 -6.48
C MET A 19 8.15 11.97 -5.13
N THR A 20 7.37 12.17 -4.07
CA THR A 20 7.74 11.74 -2.72
C THR A 20 7.39 10.28 -2.46
N LEU A 21 8.06 9.64 -1.51
CA LEU A 21 7.72 8.28 -1.07
C LEU A 21 6.27 8.17 -0.56
N PRO A 22 5.75 9.10 0.27
CA PRO A 22 4.33 9.09 0.65
C PRO A 22 3.39 9.10 -0.56
N SER A 23 3.69 9.89 -1.59
CA SER A 23 2.88 9.93 -2.82
C SER A 23 2.89 8.61 -3.57
N ILE A 24 4.05 7.92 -3.65
CA ILE A 24 4.14 6.57 -4.24
C ILE A 24 3.26 5.58 -3.46
N ILE A 25 3.29 5.63 -2.13
CA ILE A 25 2.46 4.77 -1.28
C ILE A 25 0.98 5.04 -1.51
N ASN A 26 0.57 6.30 -1.63
CA ASN A 26 -0.82 6.66 -1.95
C ASN A 26 -1.26 6.06 -3.28
N TYR A 27 -0.46 6.18 -4.33
CA TYR A 27 -0.76 5.55 -5.62
C TYR A 27 -0.92 4.03 -5.51
N PHE A 28 -0.09 3.37 -4.72
CA PHE A 28 -0.21 1.93 -4.49
C PHE A 28 -1.47 1.57 -3.70
N GLN A 29 -1.81 2.35 -2.67
CA GLN A 29 -3.06 2.16 -1.91
C GLN A 29 -4.29 2.36 -2.80
N ASP A 30 -4.34 3.46 -3.56
CA ASP A 30 -5.42 3.74 -4.51
C ASP A 30 -5.55 2.61 -5.52
N CYS A 31 -4.43 2.14 -6.09
CA CYS A 31 -4.44 1.05 -7.05
C CYS A 31 -5.03 -0.24 -6.47
N SER A 32 -4.71 -0.58 -5.21
CA SER A 32 -5.27 -1.75 -4.54
C SER A 32 -6.77 -1.61 -4.25
N THR A 33 -7.19 -0.42 -3.88
CA THR A 33 -8.60 -0.10 -3.60
C THR A 33 -9.43 -0.16 -4.89
N PHE A 34 -8.97 0.46 -5.96
CA PHE A 34 -9.61 0.42 -7.27
C PHE A 34 -9.66 -1.01 -7.83
N HIS A 35 -8.61 -1.82 -7.62
CA HIS A 35 -8.66 -3.23 -8.00
C HIS A 35 -9.77 -3.97 -7.26
N SER A 36 -9.88 -3.82 -5.95
CA SER A 36 -10.92 -4.46 -5.15
C SER A 36 -12.32 -4.02 -5.60
N ASP A 37 -12.49 -2.74 -5.89
CA ASP A 37 -13.75 -2.19 -6.39
C ASP A 37 -14.09 -2.77 -7.78
N SER A 38 -13.12 -2.85 -8.68
CA SER A 38 -13.31 -3.37 -10.05
C SER A 38 -13.74 -4.84 -10.13
N ILE A 39 -13.48 -5.61 -9.07
CA ILE A 39 -13.90 -7.02 -8.96
C ILE A 39 -15.16 -7.19 -8.08
N GLY A 40 -15.82 -6.10 -7.72
CA GLY A 40 -17.04 -6.11 -6.91
C GLY A 40 -16.83 -6.39 -5.42
N TYR A 41 -15.60 -6.24 -4.91
CA TYR A 41 -15.25 -6.41 -3.50
C TYR A 41 -14.55 -5.16 -2.94
N GLY A 42 -15.13 -3.99 -3.23
CA GLY A 42 -14.66 -2.68 -2.77
C GLY A 42 -14.91 -2.43 -1.29
N ILE A 43 -14.46 -1.27 -0.81
CA ILE A 43 -14.51 -0.90 0.61
C ILE A 43 -15.94 -0.95 1.16
N GLU A 44 -16.93 -0.41 0.45
CA GLU A 44 -18.33 -0.36 0.89
C GLU A 44 -18.89 -1.78 1.10
N VAL A 45 -18.71 -2.67 0.11
CA VAL A 45 -19.16 -4.07 0.19
C VAL A 45 -18.50 -4.80 1.36
N MET A 46 -17.19 -4.60 1.56
CA MET A 46 -16.46 -5.21 2.68
C MET A 46 -17.00 -4.71 4.03
N MET A 47 -17.20 -3.40 4.17
CA MET A 47 -17.72 -2.80 5.42
C MET A 47 -19.14 -3.29 5.74
N GLU A 48 -20.03 -3.38 4.76
CA GLU A 48 -21.38 -3.95 4.91
C GLU A 48 -21.34 -5.39 5.41
N GLN A 49 -20.41 -6.18 4.89
CA GLN A 49 -20.18 -7.57 5.33
C GLN A 49 -19.48 -7.68 6.68
N GLY A 50 -18.92 -6.58 7.20
CA GLY A 50 -18.20 -6.53 8.47
C GLY A 50 -16.74 -6.96 8.37
N TYR A 51 -16.10 -6.73 7.23
CA TYR A 51 -14.69 -7.06 6.99
C TYR A 51 -13.90 -5.87 6.47
N ALA A 52 -12.58 -5.95 6.60
CA ALA A 52 -11.64 -5.01 6.02
C ALA A 52 -10.30 -5.69 5.71
N TRP A 53 -9.59 -5.16 4.71
CA TRP A 53 -8.18 -5.44 4.51
C TRP A 53 -7.34 -4.47 5.33
N ILE A 54 -6.57 -4.99 6.27
CA ILE A 54 -5.63 -4.21 7.08
C ILE A 54 -4.22 -4.45 6.57
N LEU A 55 -3.56 -3.38 6.15
CA LEU A 55 -2.17 -3.44 5.71
C LEU A 55 -1.27 -3.72 6.92
N SER A 56 -0.45 -4.76 6.82
CA SER A 56 0.45 -5.20 7.89
C SER A 56 1.91 -4.80 7.66
N SER A 57 2.35 -4.78 6.40
CA SER A 57 3.73 -4.40 6.07
C SER A 57 3.89 -4.00 4.61
N TRP A 58 4.84 -3.10 4.38
CA TRP A 58 5.39 -2.72 3.09
C TRP A 58 6.85 -3.15 2.97
N GLN A 59 7.21 -3.64 1.79
CA GLN A 59 8.59 -3.65 1.29
C GLN A 59 8.57 -2.92 -0.04
N ILE A 60 9.20 -1.75 -0.09
CA ILE A 60 9.19 -0.88 -1.28
C ILE A 60 10.62 -0.71 -1.75
N ILE A 61 10.85 -0.88 -3.04
CA ILE A 61 12.13 -0.61 -3.70
C ILE A 61 11.91 0.50 -4.73
N ILE A 62 12.71 1.54 -4.63
CA ILE A 62 12.69 2.69 -5.53
C ILE A 62 13.95 2.64 -6.39
N ASN A 63 13.77 2.47 -7.69
CA ASN A 63 14.85 2.56 -8.66
C ASN A 63 15.12 4.02 -9.05
N ARG A 64 14.04 4.80 -9.23
CA ARG A 64 14.06 6.22 -9.55
C ARG A 64 12.75 6.88 -9.11
N TYR A 65 12.84 8.05 -8.53
CA TYR A 65 11.66 8.88 -8.27
C TYR A 65 11.19 9.55 -9.57
N PRO A 66 9.89 9.42 -9.95
CA PRO A 66 9.32 10.16 -11.08
C PRO A 66 9.38 11.67 -10.85
N LYS A 67 9.46 12.44 -11.94
CA LYS A 67 9.45 13.91 -11.86
C LYS A 67 8.07 14.49 -12.05
N PHE A 68 7.89 15.73 -11.62
CA PHE A 68 6.68 16.50 -11.88
C PHE A 68 6.29 16.44 -13.36
N GLY A 69 5.03 16.16 -13.63
CA GLY A 69 4.47 16.09 -14.98
C GLY A 69 4.75 14.81 -15.75
N GLU A 70 5.58 13.91 -15.22
CA GLU A 70 5.88 12.61 -15.83
C GLU A 70 4.61 11.73 -15.86
N GLU A 71 4.35 11.06 -16.97
CA GLU A 71 3.28 10.08 -17.07
C GLU A 71 3.73 8.75 -16.48
N ILE A 72 2.87 8.14 -15.69
CA ILE A 72 3.15 6.92 -14.95
C ILE A 72 2.02 5.91 -15.12
N THR A 73 2.37 4.63 -15.06
CA THR A 73 1.42 3.52 -14.96
C THR A 73 1.63 2.84 -13.62
N VAL A 74 0.54 2.70 -12.86
CA VAL A 74 0.52 2.01 -11.57
C VAL A 74 -0.21 0.70 -11.73
N SER A 75 0.40 -0.41 -11.31
CA SER A 75 -0.17 -1.75 -11.43
C SER A 75 -0.16 -2.48 -10.10
N THR A 76 -1.14 -3.39 -9.89
CA THR A 76 -1.22 -4.24 -8.70
C THR A 76 -1.88 -5.58 -9.00
N TRP A 77 -1.50 -6.61 -8.25
CA TRP A 77 -2.14 -7.92 -8.26
C TRP A 77 -1.90 -8.68 -6.95
N ALA A 78 -2.82 -9.56 -6.61
CA ALA A 78 -2.60 -10.54 -5.56
C ALA A 78 -1.70 -11.66 -6.10
N HIS A 79 -0.77 -12.16 -5.27
CA HIS A 79 0.11 -13.25 -5.68
C HIS A 79 0.06 -14.47 -4.76
N GLY A 80 -0.74 -14.40 -3.69
CA GLY A 80 -0.92 -15.55 -2.81
C GLY A 80 -1.77 -15.25 -1.58
N TRP A 81 -2.16 -16.34 -0.91
CA TRP A 81 -2.98 -16.33 0.29
C TRP A 81 -2.48 -17.36 1.30
N LYS A 82 -2.48 -17.02 2.58
CA LYS A 82 -2.15 -17.95 3.65
C LYS A 82 -2.96 -17.65 4.91
N ALA A 83 -3.92 -18.52 5.23
CA ALA A 83 -4.86 -18.34 6.34
C ALA A 83 -5.61 -17.00 6.25
N PHE A 84 -5.26 -16.02 7.06
CA PHE A 84 -5.82 -14.67 7.06
C PHE A 84 -4.93 -13.64 6.36
N PHE A 85 -3.81 -14.07 5.80
CA PHE A 85 -2.89 -13.19 5.07
C PHE A 85 -3.17 -13.21 3.57
N GLY A 86 -3.21 -12.02 2.97
CA GLY A 86 -3.14 -11.77 1.53
C GLY A 86 -1.81 -11.12 1.17
N TYR A 87 -1.21 -11.56 0.07
CA TYR A 87 0.05 -11.03 -0.44
C TYR A 87 -0.20 -10.33 -1.77
N ARG A 88 0.35 -9.12 -1.92
CA ARG A 88 0.10 -8.27 -3.08
C ARG A 88 1.36 -7.58 -3.54
N ASN A 89 1.56 -7.56 -4.85
CA ASN A 89 2.62 -6.79 -5.49
C ASN A 89 2.09 -5.52 -6.15
N PHE A 90 3.00 -4.57 -6.32
CA PHE A 90 2.78 -3.31 -7.00
C PHE A 90 3.96 -2.98 -7.91
N LYS A 91 3.67 -2.25 -8.99
CA LYS A 91 4.65 -1.62 -9.87
C LYS A 91 4.25 -0.17 -10.15
N LEU A 92 5.26 0.66 -10.30
CA LEU A 92 5.19 2.00 -10.87
C LEU A 92 6.14 2.03 -12.06
N GLU A 93 5.62 2.31 -13.24
CA GLU A 93 6.37 2.28 -14.50
C GLU A 93 6.20 3.59 -15.26
N ASP A 94 7.21 4.00 -16.03
CA ASP A 94 7.10 5.12 -16.96
C ASP A 94 6.42 4.71 -18.28
N THR A 95 6.32 5.63 -19.23
CA THR A 95 5.69 5.38 -20.53
C THR A 95 6.46 4.41 -21.44
N GLU A 96 7.74 4.18 -21.15
CA GLU A 96 8.59 3.23 -21.86
C GLU A 96 8.56 1.83 -21.22
N GLY A 97 7.87 1.69 -20.07
CA GLY A 97 7.82 0.44 -19.30
C GLY A 97 9.01 0.24 -18.37
N ASN A 98 9.83 1.26 -18.14
CA ASN A 98 10.91 1.18 -17.17
C ASN A 98 10.33 1.17 -15.75
N LEU A 99 10.80 0.23 -14.93
CA LEU A 99 10.33 0.06 -13.55
C LEU A 99 10.94 1.14 -12.65
N LEU A 100 10.11 2.09 -12.20
CA LEU A 100 10.47 3.21 -11.34
C LEU A 100 10.48 2.82 -9.87
N ALA A 101 9.43 2.11 -9.44
CA ALA A 101 9.31 1.57 -8.09
C ALA A 101 8.48 0.29 -8.12
N TYR A 102 8.69 -0.58 -7.12
CA TYR A 102 7.88 -1.77 -6.95
C TYR A 102 7.80 -2.17 -5.47
N ALA A 103 6.75 -2.92 -5.14
CA ALA A 103 6.52 -3.27 -3.75
C ALA A 103 5.92 -4.67 -3.58
N ASN A 104 6.20 -5.23 -2.41
CA ASN A 104 5.49 -6.38 -1.86
C ASN A 104 4.81 -5.97 -0.55
N THR A 105 3.59 -6.44 -0.34
CA THR A 105 2.77 -6.09 0.83
C THR A 105 2.09 -7.31 1.41
N ASN A 106 1.92 -7.26 2.75
CA ASN A 106 1.15 -8.23 3.49
C ASN A 106 -0.11 -7.56 4.05
N TRP A 107 -1.25 -8.16 3.78
CA TRP A 107 -2.56 -7.70 4.23
C TRP A 107 -3.19 -8.73 5.14
N ILE A 108 -3.96 -8.28 6.12
CA ILE A 108 -4.72 -9.13 7.04
C ILE A 108 -6.20 -8.97 6.74
N TYR A 109 -6.89 -10.09 6.52
CA TYR A 109 -8.34 -10.14 6.43
C TYR A 109 -8.93 -10.08 7.84
N MET A 110 -9.55 -8.96 8.15
CA MET A 110 -10.00 -8.62 9.50
C MET A 110 -11.53 -8.59 9.57
N ASN A 111 -12.09 -9.28 10.55
CA ASN A 111 -13.48 -9.05 10.95
C ASN A 111 -13.52 -7.80 11.84
N ILE A 112 -14.13 -6.71 11.34
CA ILE A 112 -14.18 -5.42 12.05
C ILE A 112 -15.16 -5.41 13.22
N ARG A 113 -16.09 -6.37 13.29
CA ARG A 113 -17.05 -6.49 14.42
C ARG A 113 -16.42 -7.15 15.63
N THR A 114 -15.56 -8.16 15.40
CA THR A 114 -14.88 -8.89 16.47
C THR A 114 -13.48 -8.34 16.76
N GLY A 115 -12.88 -7.59 15.84
CA GLY A 115 -11.52 -7.10 15.93
C GLY A 115 -10.46 -8.19 15.74
N HIS A 116 -10.83 -9.36 15.19
CA HIS A 116 -9.91 -10.48 15.02
C HIS A 116 -9.68 -10.83 13.54
N PRO A 117 -8.44 -11.27 13.17
CA PRO A 117 -8.19 -11.85 11.86
C PRO A 117 -9.03 -13.10 11.61
N GLU A 118 -9.57 -13.21 10.42
CA GLU A 118 -10.33 -14.40 10.00
C GLU A 118 -9.75 -15.01 8.71
N ARG A 119 -9.96 -16.31 8.56
CA ARG A 119 -9.52 -17.04 7.37
C ARG A 119 -10.23 -16.46 6.15
N ILE A 120 -9.44 -16.14 5.11
CA ILE A 120 -9.98 -15.62 3.85
C ILE A 120 -10.86 -16.71 3.20
N PRO A 121 -12.14 -16.41 2.90
CA PRO A 121 -13.00 -17.32 2.17
C PRO A 121 -12.43 -17.62 0.76
N LYS A 122 -12.65 -18.85 0.28
CA LYS A 122 -12.15 -19.26 -1.05
C LYS A 122 -12.73 -18.38 -2.16
N GLU A 123 -13.98 -18.01 -2.04
CA GLU A 123 -14.70 -17.14 -2.98
C GLU A 123 -13.98 -15.78 -3.13
N ILE A 124 -13.50 -15.23 -2.04
CA ILE A 124 -12.72 -13.96 -2.05
C ILE A 124 -11.35 -14.17 -2.73
N CYS A 125 -10.66 -15.27 -2.42
CA CYS A 125 -9.40 -15.61 -3.09
C CYS A 125 -9.57 -15.72 -4.61
N ASP A 126 -10.66 -16.37 -5.05
CA ASP A 126 -10.95 -16.62 -6.46
C ASP A 126 -11.28 -15.32 -7.23
N LEU A 127 -11.86 -14.30 -6.58
CA LEU A 127 -12.12 -12.99 -7.19
C LEU A 127 -10.84 -12.29 -7.65
N TYR A 128 -9.78 -12.35 -6.86
CA TYR A 128 -8.52 -11.62 -7.13
C TYR A 128 -7.65 -12.26 -8.21
N LYS A 129 -7.85 -13.52 -8.58
CA LYS A 129 -7.12 -14.23 -9.65
C LYS A 129 -5.60 -14.03 -9.53
N CYS A 130 -4.98 -14.68 -8.53
CA CYS A 130 -3.55 -14.54 -8.26
C CYS A 130 -2.68 -14.71 -9.50
N GLU A 131 -1.66 -13.87 -9.59
CA GLU A 131 -0.60 -13.91 -10.60
C GLU A 131 0.76 -14.18 -9.93
N PRO A 132 1.81 -14.54 -10.67
CA PRO A 132 3.13 -14.80 -10.10
C PRO A 132 3.66 -13.61 -9.30
N ALA A 133 4.34 -13.91 -8.18
CA ALA A 133 5.00 -12.89 -7.39
C ALA A 133 6.15 -12.23 -8.17
N LEU A 134 6.40 -10.93 -7.88
CA LEU A 134 7.61 -10.26 -8.34
C LEU A 134 8.85 -10.94 -7.73
N PRO A 135 9.93 -11.07 -8.49
CA PRO A 135 11.20 -11.53 -7.96
C PRO A 135 11.79 -10.44 -7.04
N MET A 136 11.54 -10.56 -5.75
CA MET A 136 12.05 -9.66 -4.71
C MET A 136 12.75 -10.50 -3.64
N GLU A 137 13.82 -9.97 -3.05
CA GLU A 137 14.39 -10.58 -1.86
C GLU A 137 13.34 -10.54 -0.73
N GLU A 138 13.20 -11.66 -0.02
CA GLU A 138 12.29 -11.71 1.13
C GLU A 138 12.82 -10.80 2.24
N SER A 139 12.04 -9.81 2.64
CA SER A 139 12.33 -9.02 3.83
C SER A 139 11.58 -9.56 5.05
N SER A 140 12.24 -9.49 6.21
CA SER A 140 11.57 -9.83 7.46
C SER A 140 10.41 -8.85 7.70
N ARG A 141 9.19 -9.39 7.89
CA ARG A 141 8.04 -8.61 8.30
C ARG A 141 8.23 -7.97 9.69
N LYS A 142 9.08 -8.57 10.53
CA LYS A 142 9.38 -8.07 11.86
C LYS A 142 10.65 -7.22 11.78
N ILE A 143 10.48 -5.90 11.93
CA ILE A 143 11.59 -4.96 12.06
C ILE A 143 12.06 -4.99 13.52
N THR A 144 13.34 -5.29 13.74
CA THR A 144 13.93 -5.23 15.07
C THR A 144 14.25 -3.78 15.41
N PRO A 145 13.64 -3.22 16.46
CA PRO A 145 13.97 -1.85 16.86
C PRO A 145 15.41 -1.77 17.35
N PRO A 146 16.06 -0.59 17.26
CA PRO A 146 17.40 -0.38 17.79
C PRO A 146 17.42 -0.64 19.31
N ALA A 147 18.53 -1.19 19.81
CA ALA A 147 18.67 -1.54 21.23
C ALA A 147 18.61 -0.35 22.19
N LYS A 148 18.92 0.86 21.71
CA LYS A 148 18.82 2.13 22.45
C LYS A 148 18.31 3.22 21.51
N GLY A 149 17.24 3.92 21.92
CA GLY A 149 16.84 5.18 21.31
C GLY A 149 17.70 6.34 21.84
N THR A 150 17.99 7.32 21.00
CA THR A 150 18.76 8.52 21.37
C THR A 150 17.89 9.69 21.83
N GLY A 151 16.58 9.59 21.65
CA GLY A 151 15.60 10.62 22.03
C GLY A 151 14.17 10.15 21.79
N ILE A 152 13.23 10.99 22.23
CA ILE A 152 11.79 10.84 21.96
C ILE A 152 11.34 12.17 21.37
N THR A 153 10.82 12.15 20.15
CA THR A 153 10.19 13.29 19.51
C THR A 153 8.67 13.08 19.52
N PRO A 154 7.90 13.93 20.24
CA PRO A 154 6.45 13.85 20.21
C PRO A 154 5.94 14.29 18.84
N ILE A 155 5.08 13.49 18.21
CA ILE A 155 4.43 13.82 16.96
C ILE A 155 2.94 14.05 17.25
N GLN A 156 2.43 15.21 16.85
CA GLN A 156 1.01 15.51 16.97
C GLN A 156 0.25 14.98 15.76
N VAL A 157 -0.72 14.09 16.00
CA VAL A 157 -1.64 13.63 14.95
C VAL A 157 -2.70 14.70 14.70
N HIS A 158 -2.88 15.12 13.45
CA HIS A 158 -3.88 16.08 13.02
C HIS A 158 -5.08 15.41 12.34
N ARG A 159 -6.18 16.15 12.20
CA ARG A 159 -7.42 15.60 11.58
C ARG A 159 -7.19 15.13 10.14
N TYR A 160 -6.31 15.77 9.38
CA TYR A 160 -6.00 15.40 8.01
C TYR A 160 -5.08 14.16 7.89
N ASP A 161 -4.53 13.68 9.01
CA ASP A 161 -3.76 12.44 9.04
C ASP A 161 -4.68 11.21 9.15
N ILE A 162 -5.97 11.42 9.47
CA ILE A 162 -6.94 10.35 9.73
C ILE A 162 -7.66 9.98 8.43
N ASP A 163 -7.69 8.68 8.14
CA ASP A 163 -8.36 8.10 6.99
C ASP A 163 -9.85 7.80 7.26
N SER A 164 -10.54 7.22 6.27
CA SER A 164 -11.95 6.83 6.36
C SER A 164 -12.25 5.74 7.41
N ASN A 165 -11.23 5.03 7.88
CA ASN A 165 -11.34 4.01 8.93
C ASN A 165 -11.14 4.60 10.35
N ASN A 166 -11.01 5.93 10.47
CA ASN A 166 -10.66 6.64 11.71
C ASN A 166 -9.29 6.23 12.30
N HIS A 167 -8.36 5.82 11.46
CA HIS A 167 -6.98 5.55 11.82
C HIS A 167 -6.05 6.54 11.13
N VAL A 168 -4.83 6.71 11.67
CA VAL A 168 -3.77 7.43 10.96
C VAL A 168 -3.49 6.68 9.66
N ASN A 169 -3.60 7.38 8.51
CA ASN A 169 -3.34 6.77 7.21
C ASN A 169 -1.91 6.21 7.16
N ASN A 170 -1.77 5.03 6.56
CA ASN A 170 -0.49 4.31 6.51
C ASN A 170 0.65 5.15 5.94
N GLU A 171 0.38 5.97 4.94
CA GLU A 171 1.40 6.83 4.32
C GLU A 171 1.91 7.92 5.27
N ARG A 172 1.10 8.36 6.25
CA ARG A 172 1.44 9.41 7.21
C ARG A 172 2.55 9.01 8.17
N TYR A 173 2.68 7.73 8.46
CA TYR A 173 3.78 7.23 9.29
C TYR A 173 5.16 7.45 8.65
N VAL A 174 5.23 7.51 7.31
CA VAL A 174 6.50 7.69 6.58
C VAL A 174 7.09 9.08 6.82
N PRO A 175 6.39 10.21 6.53
CA PRO A 175 6.92 11.55 6.84
C PRO A 175 7.15 11.72 8.35
N MET A 176 6.28 11.20 9.20
CA MET A 176 6.49 11.25 10.66
C MET A 176 7.80 10.58 11.08
N ALA A 177 8.16 9.46 10.48
CA ALA A 177 9.42 8.78 10.75
C ALA A 177 10.63 9.45 10.10
N MET A 178 10.46 10.16 8.99
CA MET A 178 11.53 10.87 8.30
C MET A 178 11.91 12.20 8.97
N GLU A 179 11.02 12.76 9.79
CA GLU A 179 11.24 14.01 10.52
C GLU A 179 11.85 13.82 11.93
N CYS A 180 12.02 12.58 12.36
CA CYS A 180 12.70 12.23 13.61
C CYS A 180 14.18 11.98 13.39
#